data_3ccdda4e444f6fb1606d57f88efdfac6
#
_entry.id   3ccdda4e444f6fb1606d57f88efdfac6
#
_cell.length_a   1.000
_cell.length_b   1.000
_cell.length_c   1.000
_cell.angle_alpha   90.00
_cell.angle_beta   90.00
_cell.angle_gamma   90.00
#
_symmetry.space_group_name_H-M   'P 1'
#
loop_
_entity.id
_entity.type
_entity.pdbx_description
1 polymer ?
#
loop_
_entity_poly.entity_id
_entity_poly.type
_entity_poly.pdbx_seq_one_letter_code
_entity_poly.pdbx_strand_id
1 'polypeptide(L)'
;MKKLITLILAAALTLAACASAPDTASTPLANSTPEPTAATTPAPTTAPFYPVANSYNNGDTYYAFVHRGEDSLLLKTDYAAATQTVNCAVPGCAHDSDACPAYFTDGPGRNLVITDDPLRVCHVEDSGCPVQIYTVDPAEGKAMQEINGVGNCDIAYCDGTALYGIDKTVLPSEATPACRIDLASGQLDRFTMLPSELMLGCYDDGLLTVHYVTDAPLPKNGEEYAAAVQSATLEFDCWDPRTGTRTKLAERLYNSTDARFSGYDGTANDKLYFVDYLPQNDGTDIKLSLTVVDPAMGTEEKMWDTWPDEHFGLSIGQRILPVHGDQSTRWLGMCYSNSGTNREIPYFMDLETGEIKEVTQKREGLSYDRRVTVLAQANDGRWLIETAADEQRSCLGMALITPEQLLAGSTDWQEITMWQG
;
A
#
# COMPACT_ATOMS: atom_id res chain seq x y z
N MET A 1 -31.23 3.66 7.51
CA MET A 1 -29.95 3.47 8.19
C MET A 1 -29.28 2.10 7.93
N LYS A 2 -30.00 1.03 7.61
CA LYS A 2 -29.40 -0.28 7.18
C LYS A 2 -28.62 -0.24 5.85
N LYS A 3 -28.69 0.83 5.07
CA LYS A 3 -28.05 0.95 3.75
C LYS A 3 -26.66 1.61 3.75
N LEU A 4 -26.21 2.18 4.86
CA LEU A 4 -24.92 2.88 4.89
C LEU A 4 -23.74 1.96 5.30
N ILE A 5 -24.00 0.97 6.12
CA ILE A 5 -22.98 0.02 6.59
C ILE A 5 -22.55 -0.93 5.46
N THR A 6 -23.44 -1.21 4.51
CA THR A 6 -23.14 -2.05 3.34
C THR A 6 -22.22 -1.36 2.32
N LEU A 7 -22.06 -0.04 2.39
CA LEU A 7 -21.32 0.71 1.38
C LEU A 7 -19.80 0.71 1.61
N ILE A 8 -19.34 0.57 2.84
CA ILE A 8 -17.90 0.60 3.16
C ILE A 8 -17.24 -0.76 2.87
N LEU A 9 -17.98 -1.86 3.02
CA LEU A 9 -17.50 -3.19 2.61
C LEU A 9 -17.61 -3.44 1.10
N ALA A 10 -18.53 -2.72 0.43
CA ALA A 10 -18.75 -2.87 -1.01
C ALA A 10 -17.62 -2.30 -1.87
N ALA A 11 -16.77 -1.41 -1.34
CA ALA A 11 -15.66 -0.86 -2.11
C ALA A 11 -14.52 -1.85 -2.34
N ALA A 12 -14.44 -2.93 -1.54
CA ALA A 12 -13.49 -4.02 -1.75
C ALA A 12 -14.08 -5.24 -2.50
N LEU A 13 -15.40 -5.29 -2.70
CA LEU A 13 -16.10 -6.51 -3.18
C LEU A 13 -17.05 -6.29 -4.38
N THR A 14 -17.17 -5.10 -4.98
CA THR A 14 -18.20 -4.80 -6.00
C THR A 14 -17.74 -4.91 -7.45
N LEU A 15 -16.74 -5.72 -7.79
CA LEU A 15 -16.35 -5.94 -9.19
C LEU A 15 -16.62 -7.34 -9.75
N ALA A 16 -17.43 -8.17 -9.10
CA ALA A 16 -17.74 -9.51 -9.60
C ALA A 16 -19.22 -9.67 -9.93
N ALA A 17 -19.70 -9.05 -11.01
CA ALA A 17 -20.92 -9.53 -11.69
C ALA A 17 -20.96 -8.96 -13.11
N CYS A 18 -20.48 -9.71 -14.06
CA CYS A 18 -20.99 -9.87 -15.44
C CYS A 18 -19.92 -10.43 -16.36
N ALA A 19 -19.94 -11.73 -16.59
CA ALA A 19 -19.70 -12.29 -17.94
C ALA A 19 -19.87 -13.81 -17.92
N SER A 20 -20.89 -14.29 -18.53
CA SER A 20 -21.05 -15.68 -18.96
C SER A 20 -20.41 -15.85 -20.33
N ALA A 21 -19.49 -16.80 -20.49
CA ALA A 21 -19.10 -17.35 -21.80
C ALA A 21 -18.53 -18.78 -21.62
N PRO A 22 -18.53 -19.62 -22.68
CA PRO A 22 -18.81 -21.04 -22.58
C PRO A 22 -17.57 -21.94 -22.43
N ASP A 23 -17.87 -23.16 -21.93
CA ASP A 23 -17.00 -24.32 -21.76
C ASP A 23 -16.02 -24.60 -22.91
N THR A 24 -14.75 -24.74 -22.57
CA THR A 24 -13.81 -25.58 -23.31
C THR A 24 -13.02 -26.46 -22.35
N ALA A 25 -13.02 -27.75 -22.66
CA ALA A 25 -12.50 -28.86 -21.87
C ALA A 25 -11.00 -28.73 -21.59
N SER A 26 -10.61 -28.83 -20.32
CA SER A 26 -9.23 -28.91 -19.86
C SER A 26 -8.77 -30.37 -19.76
N THR A 27 -7.64 -30.66 -20.38
CA THR A 27 -6.88 -31.90 -20.28
C THR A 27 -6.05 -31.91 -18.98
N PRO A 28 -5.97 -33.01 -18.23
CA PRO A 28 -5.21 -33.04 -16.98
C PRO A 28 -3.69 -33.03 -17.22
N LEU A 29 -2.97 -32.14 -16.57
CA LEU A 29 -1.52 -32.12 -16.49
C LEU A 29 -1.02 -33.17 -15.49
N ALA A 30 -0.06 -33.96 -15.92
CA ALA A 30 0.58 -35.01 -15.13
C ALA A 30 1.54 -34.40 -14.09
N ASN A 31 1.38 -34.87 -12.85
CA ASN A 31 2.30 -34.63 -11.72
C ASN A 31 3.68 -35.22 -12.03
N SER A 32 4.71 -34.40 -12.11
CA SER A 32 6.11 -34.80 -12.03
C SER A 32 6.71 -34.28 -10.72
N THR A 33 7.05 -35.19 -9.83
CA THR A 33 7.78 -34.96 -8.57
C THR A 33 9.24 -34.64 -8.90
N PRO A 34 9.82 -33.54 -8.46
CA PRO A 34 11.27 -33.31 -8.59
C PRO A 34 12.03 -33.95 -7.43
N GLU A 35 13.12 -34.59 -7.78
CA GLU A 35 14.11 -35.20 -6.90
C GLU A 35 15.01 -34.11 -6.28
N PRO A 36 15.40 -34.18 -5.00
CA PRO A 36 16.16 -33.12 -4.33
C PRO A 36 17.63 -33.18 -4.68
N THR A 37 18.16 -32.17 -5.32
CA THR A 37 19.62 -31.98 -5.48
C THR A 37 20.10 -30.93 -4.48
N ALA A 38 20.86 -31.34 -3.49
CA ALA A 38 21.48 -30.46 -2.52
C ALA A 38 22.68 -29.71 -3.12
N ALA A 39 22.60 -28.39 -3.10
CA ALA A 39 23.78 -27.52 -3.14
C ALA A 39 23.52 -26.32 -2.23
N THR A 40 24.11 -26.34 -1.06
CA THR A 40 24.11 -25.20 -0.12
C THR A 40 25.04 -24.11 -0.63
N THR A 41 24.48 -23.16 -1.37
CA THR A 41 25.06 -21.83 -1.51
C THR A 41 24.52 -21.00 -0.35
N PRO A 42 25.31 -20.13 0.34
CA PRO A 42 24.76 -19.23 1.34
C PRO A 42 23.68 -18.39 0.66
N ALA A 43 22.49 -18.39 1.25
CA ALA A 43 21.37 -17.61 0.74
C ALA A 43 21.82 -16.14 0.66
N PRO A 44 21.63 -15.45 -0.46
CA PRO A 44 21.81 -14.01 -0.50
C PRO A 44 20.88 -13.41 0.56
N THR A 45 21.37 -12.43 1.29
CA THR A 45 20.58 -11.62 2.21
C THR A 45 19.44 -11.02 1.36
N THR A 46 18.26 -11.56 1.50
CA THR A 46 17.10 -11.12 0.71
C THR A 46 16.66 -9.75 1.23
N ALA A 47 16.49 -8.80 0.32
CA ALA A 47 15.93 -7.51 0.68
C ALA A 47 14.49 -7.70 1.23
N PRO A 48 14.07 -6.89 2.22
CA PRO A 48 12.72 -6.95 2.75
C PRO A 48 11.70 -6.60 1.68
N PHE A 49 10.48 -7.14 1.80
CA PHE A 49 9.37 -6.74 0.95
C PHE A 49 8.89 -5.34 1.28
N TYR A 50 8.42 -4.64 0.27
CA TYR A 50 7.81 -3.31 0.40
C TYR A 50 6.67 -3.12 -0.61
N PRO A 51 5.65 -2.30 -0.28
CA PRO A 51 4.60 -1.98 -1.22
C PRO A 51 5.14 -1.10 -2.35
N VAL A 52 4.75 -1.39 -3.58
CA VAL A 52 5.01 -0.48 -4.70
C VAL A 52 4.03 0.68 -4.66
N ALA A 53 4.50 1.88 -4.99
CA ALA A 53 3.72 3.10 -4.97
C ALA A 53 4.13 4.03 -6.12
N ASN A 54 3.34 5.05 -6.37
CA ASN A 54 3.66 6.12 -7.32
C ASN A 54 4.72 7.10 -6.80
N SER A 55 5.28 6.83 -5.65
CA SER A 55 6.38 7.57 -5.04
C SER A 55 7.37 6.61 -4.39
N TYR A 56 8.60 7.07 -4.21
CA TYR A 56 9.70 6.32 -3.61
C TYR A 56 10.58 7.22 -2.77
N ASN A 57 10.98 6.76 -1.60
CA ASN A 57 11.85 7.49 -0.68
C ASN A 57 13.04 6.62 -0.26
N ASN A 58 14.27 7.09 -0.53
CA ASN A 58 15.48 6.40 -0.08
C ASN A 58 16.14 7.07 1.13
N GLY A 59 15.47 8.05 1.74
CA GLY A 59 15.95 8.78 2.91
C GLY A 59 16.80 10.03 2.58
N ASP A 60 17.40 10.11 1.42
CA ASP A 60 18.12 11.29 0.92
C ASP A 60 17.33 12.03 -0.15
N THR A 61 16.47 11.29 -0.87
CA THR A 61 15.70 11.80 -2.01
C THR A 61 14.31 11.17 -2.02
N TYR A 62 13.31 12.00 -2.30
CA TYR A 62 11.95 11.58 -2.57
C TYR A 62 11.65 11.70 -4.06
N TYR A 63 11.16 10.63 -4.66
CA TYR A 63 10.73 10.57 -6.05
C TYR A 63 9.22 10.50 -6.14
N ALA A 64 8.63 11.26 -7.04
CA ALA A 64 7.19 11.22 -7.31
C ALA A 64 6.89 11.69 -8.73
N PHE A 65 5.72 11.31 -9.23
CA PHE A 65 5.25 11.79 -10.52
C PHE A 65 4.44 13.07 -10.39
N VAL A 66 4.64 14.00 -11.34
CA VAL A 66 3.70 15.07 -11.63
C VAL A 66 2.99 14.74 -12.95
N HIS A 67 1.66 14.73 -12.91
CA HIS A 67 0.85 14.43 -14.09
C HIS A 67 0.55 15.69 -14.90
N ARG A 68 0.70 15.58 -16.22
CA ARG A 68 0.51 16.66 -17.19
C ARG A 68 -0.40 16.22 -18.33
N GLY A 69 -1.71 16.11 -18.04
CA GLY A 69 -2.65 15.55 -19.00
C GLY A 69 -2.52 14.02 -19.10
N GLU A 70 -2.08 13.53 -20.26
CA GLU A 70 -1.84 12.09 -20.51
C GLU A 70 -0.38 11.69 -20.27
N ASP A 71 0.46 12.63 -19.87
CA ASP A 71 1.86 12.42 -19.62
C ASP A 71 2.22 12.63 -18.16
N SER A 72 3.31 12.02 -17.74
CA SER A 72 3.87 12.17 -16.39
C SER A 72 5.35 12.46 -16.44
N LEU A 73 5.79 13.32 -15.52
CA LEU A 73 7.21 13.56 -15.28
C LEU A 73 7.63 13.02 -13.92
N LEU A 74 8.73 12.29 -13.91
CA LEU A 74 9.36 11.85 -12.68
C LEU A 74 10.20 13.00 -12.10
N LEU A 75 9.79 13.46 -10.93
CA LEU A 75 10.50 14.46 -10.15
C LEU A 75 11.33 13.81 -9.05
N LYS A 76 12.39 14.49 -8.64
CA LYS A 76 13.17 14.17 -7.43
C LYS A 76 13.24 15.37 -6.53
N THR A 77 13.05 15.15 -5.24
CA THR A 77 13.23 16.16 -4.18
C THR A 77 14.44 15.76 -3.36
N ASP A 78 15.51 16.53 -3.46
CA ASP A 78 16.76 16.34 -2.70
C ASP A 78 16.61 17.01 -1.33
N TYR A 79 16.73 16.26 -0.26
CA TYR A 79 16.53 16.76 1.11
C TYR A 79 17.66 17.67 1.58
N ALA A 80 18.92 17.35 1.18
CA ALA A 80 20.07 18.14 1.59
C ALA A 80 20.10 19.50 0.88
N ALA A 81 19.77 19.53 -0.41
CA ALA A 81 19.68 20.75 -1.20
C ALA A 81 18.37 21.51 -0.98
N ALA A 82 17.34 20.91 -0.39
CA ALA A 82 15.98 21.41 -0.28
C ALA A 82 15.42 21.89 -1.64
N THR A 83 15.59 21.08 -2.68
CA THR A 83 15.17 21.41 -4.05
C THR A 83 14.46 20.24 -4.72
N GLN A 84 13.46 20.57 -5.52
CA GLN A 84 12.80 19.62 -6.40
C GLN A 84 13.18 19.93 -7.86
N THR A 85 13.53 18.89 -8.60
CA THR A 85 13.90 18.99 -10.02
C THR A 85 13.33 17.81 -10.80
N VAL A 86 13.26 17.92 -12.13
CA VAL A 86 13.02 16.77 -12.99
C VAL A 86 14.18 15.79 -12.85
N ASN A 87 13.89 14.50 -12.75
CA ASN A 87 14.92 13.44 -12.66
C ASN A 87 15.56 13.17 -14.03
N CYS A 88 16.18 14.23 -14.58
CA CYS A 88 16.85 14.23 -15.87
C CYS A 88 18.12 15.07 -15.80
N ALA A 89 19.24 14.50 -16.20
CA ALA A 89 20.53 15.17 -16.27
C ALA A 89 21.00 15.39 -17.73
N VAL A 90 20.15 15.13 -18.72
CA VAL A 90 20.45 15.33 -20.15
C VAL A 90 20.53 16.83 -20.45
N PRO A 91 21.68 17.35 -20.92
CA PRO A 91 21.83 18.78 -21.19
C PRO A 91 20.85 19.31 -22.24
N GLY A 92 20.11 20.37 -21.91
CA GLY A 92 19.17 21.02 -22.84
C GLY A 92 17.89 20.21 -23.11
N CYS A 93 17.59 19.21 -22.29
CA CYS A 93 16.35 18.45 -22.39
C CYS A 93 15.13 19.34 -22.10
N ALA A 94 14.13 19.31 -22.97
CA ALA A 94 12.89 20.06 -22.82
C ALA A 94 11.87 19.36 -21.89
N HIS A 95 12.10 18.10 -21.54
CA HIS A 95 11.23 17.24 -20.71
C HIS A 95 9.80 17.09 -21.24
N ASP A 96 9.63 16.99 -22.56
CA ASP A 96 8.35 16.98 -23.26
C ASP A 96 8.15 15.79 -24.21
N SER A 97 9.05 14.83 -24.17
CA SER A 97 9.02 13.68 -25.08
C SER A 97 9.76 12.47 -24.52
N ASP A 98 9.58 11.32 -25.13
CA ASP A 98 10.24 10.04 -24.79
C ASP A 98 11.78 10.08 -24.86
N ALA A 99 12.37 11.10 -25.47
CA ALA A 99 13.81 11.33 -25.42
C ALA A 99 14.30 11.73 -24.02
N CYS A 100 13.39 12.17 -23.15
CA CYS A 100 13.70 12.47 -21.76
C CYS A 100 13.58 11.23 -20.88
N PRO A 101 14.61 10.90 -20.07
CA PRO A 101 14.54 9.75 -19.15
C PRO A 101 13.42 9.85 -18.11
N ALA A 102 13.03 11.07 -17.75
CA ALA A 102 12.01 11.34 -16.75
C ALA A 102 10.58 11.48 -17.31
N TYR A 103 10.39 11.43 -18.63
CA TYR A 103 9.08 11.58 -19.26
C TYR A 103 8.44 10.22 -19.51
N PHE A 104 7.16 10.08 -19.19
CA PHE A 104 6.37 8.87 -19.39
C PHE A 104 5.01 9.22 -20.00
N THR A 105 4.65 8.50 -21.05
CA THR A 105 3.29 8.53 -21.58
C THR A 105 2.52 7.42 -20.88
N ASP A 106 1.70 7.77 -19.90
CA ASP A 106 1.04 6.81 -19.01
C ASP A 106 -0.44 6.56 -19.37
N GLY A 107 -0.94 7.24 -20.40
CA GLY A 107 -2.32 7.08 -20.81
C GLY A 107 -3.35 7.40 -19.71
N PRO A 108 -4.62 7.03 -19.90
CA PRO A 108 -5.69 7.36 -18.96
C PRO A 108 -5.66 6.55 -17.63
N GLY A 109 -4.92 5.46 -17.55
CA GLY A 109 -4.87 4.58 -16.37
C GLY A 109 -3.91 5.01 -15.25
N ARG A 110 -2.83 5.68 -15.58
CA ARG A 110 -1.84 6.28 -14.66
C ARG A 110 -1.32 5.38 -13.56
N ASN A 111 -1.05 4.14 -13.88
CA ASN A 111 -0.57 3.15 -12.93
C ASN A 111 0.96 3.05 -12.96
N LEU A 112 1.65 4.19 -12.88
CA LEU A 112 3.10 4.23 -12.73
C LEU A 112 3.48 4.03 -11.28
N VAL A 113 4.30 3.02 -11.02
CA VAL A 113 4.87 2.73 -9.71
C VAL A 113 6.39 2.79 -9.78
N ILE A 114 7.00 3.14 -8.66
CA ILE A 114 8.46 3.30 -8.56
C ILE A 114 8.99 2.18 -7.65
N THR A 115 10.01 1.51 -8.12
CA THR A 115 10.77 0.54 -7.35
C THR A 115 12.19 1.06 -7.09
N ASP A 116 12.96 0.35 -6.28
CA ASP A 116 14.26 0.74 -5.78
C ASP A 116 15.39 0.87 -6.82
N ASP A 117 16.62 1.04 -6.31
CA ASP A 117 17.85 1.26 -7.09
C ASP A 117 18.33 -0.02 -7.83
N PRO A 118 18.67 0.03 -9.14
CA PRO A 118 18.57 1.24 -9.97
C PRO A 118 17.12 1.66 -10.15
N LEU A 119 16.86 2.97 -10.24
CA LEU A 119 15.51 3.49 -10.29
C LEU A 119 14.72 2.86 -11.43
N ARG A 120 13.72 2.09 -11.07
CA ARG A 120 12.82 1.44 -11.99
C ARG A 120 11.43 2.02 -11.85
N VAL A 121 10.82 2.28 -12.99
CA VAL A 121 9.42 2.69 -13.09
C VAL A 121 8.67 1.56 -13.78
N CYS A 122 7.61 1.10 -13.17
CA CYS A 122 6.77 0.07 -13.77
C CYS A 122 5.42 0.69 -14.14
N HIS A 123 5.01 0.48 -15.39
CA HIS A 123 3.66 0.79 -15.82
C HIS A 123 2.83 -0.50 -15.67
N VAL A 124 1.88 -0.47 -14.74
CA VAL A 124 0.97 -1.57 -14.44
C VAL A 124 -0.45 -1.12 -14.74
N GLU A 125 -1.04 -1.64 -15.81
CA GLU A 125 -2.43 -1.37 -16.15
C GLU A 125 -3.36 -2.43 -15.55
N ASP A 126 -4.58 -2.01 -15.23
CA ASP A 126 -5.63 -2.95 -14.84
C ASP A 126 -6.01 -3.86 -16.02
N SER A 127 -6.22 -5.16 -15.73
CA SER A 127 -6.86 -6.14 -16.61
C SER A 127 -6.22 -6.41 -17.98
N GLY A 128 -5.23 -7.29 -18.00
CA GLY A 128 -4.82 -7.99 -19.23
C GLY A 128 -3.81 -7.27 -20.09
N CYS A 129 -3.38 -6.08 -19.73
CA CYS A 129 -2.33 -5.34 -20.40
C CYS A 129 -0.93 -5.87 -20.02
N PRO A 130 0.09 -5.69 -20.86
CA PRO A 130 1.46 -6.02 -20.50
C PRO A 130 1.96 -5.06 -19.40
N VAL A 131 2.78 -5.58 -18.48
CA VAL A 131 3.56 -4.75 -17.57
C VAL A 131 4.78 -4.22 -18.30
N GLN A 132 5.02 -2.91 -18.24
CA GLN A 132 6.22 -2.28 -18.79
C GLN A 132 7.16 -1.91 -17.64
N ILE A 133 8.39 -2.37 -17.72
CA ILE A 133 9.44 -2.06 -16.74
C ILE A 133 10.45 -1.12 -17.39
N TYR A 134 10.57 0.09 -16.87
CA TYR A 134 11.56 1.06 -17.31
C TYR A 134 12.72 1.10 -16.31
N THR A 135 13.93 0.88 -16.81
CA THR A 135 15.16 1.22 -16.08
C THR A 135 15.55 2.63 -16.47
N VAL A 136 15.64 3.52 -15.49
CA VAL A 136 15.84 4.95 -15.71
C VAL A 136 17.25 5.36 -15.33
N ASP A 137 18.03 5.80 -16.31
CA ASP A 137 19.29 6.51 -16.08
C ASP A 137 19.07 8.00 -16.39
N PRO A 138 19.18 8.88 -15.39
CA PRO A 138 18.92 10.32 -15.60
C PRO A 138 19.82 10.98 -16.63
N ALA A 139 21.01 10.43 -16.88
CA ALA A 139 22.00 11.01 -17.80
C ALA A 139 21.95 10.40 -19.21
N GLU A 140 21.65 9.11 -19.31
CA GLU A 140 21.75 8.36 -20.55
C GLU A 140 20.39 8.09 -21.21
N GLY A 141 19.31 8.03 -20.42
CA GLY A 141 17.97 7.78 -20.93
C GLY A 141 17.21 6.72 -20.14
N LYS A 142 16.24 6.09 -20.78
CA LYS A 142 15.48 4.98 -20.22
C LYS A 142 15.45 3.80 -21.16
N ALA A 143 15.53 2.59 -20.62
CA ALA A 143 15.32 1.35 -21.35
C ALA A 143 14.00 0.72 -20.87
N MET A 144 13.20 0.18 -21.79
CA MET A 144 11.91 -0.44 -21.51
C MET A 144 11.93 -1.92 -21.85
N GLN A 145 11.40 -2.72 -20.92
CA GLN A 145 11.10 -4.12 -21.11
C GLN A 145 9.60 -4.36 -20.96
N GLU A 146 9.00 -5.05 -21.91
CA GLU A 146 7.58 -5.39 -21.87
C GLU A 146 7.38 -6.85 -21.43
N ILE A 147 6.52 -7.07 -20.46
CA ILE A 147 6.17 -8.37 -19.89
C ILE A 147 4.73 -8.69 -20.27
N ASN A 148 4.59 -9.64 -21.17
CA ASN A 148 3.29 -10.09 -21.65
C ASN A 148 2.71 -11.21 -20.76
N GLY A 149 1.38 -11.33 -20.78
CA GLY A 149 0.69 -12.46 -20.15
C GLY A 149 0.54 -12.34 -18.63
N VAL A 150 0.71 -11.16 -18.03
CA VAL A 150 0.52 -10.95 -16.60
C VAL A 150 -0.94 -11.21 -16.18
N GLY A 151 -1.89 -11.01 -17.08
CA GLY A 151 -3.32 -11.23 -16.84
C GLY A 151 -3.90 -10.13 -15.96
N ASN A 152 -4.81 -10.49 -15.05
CA ASN A 152 -5.49 -9.55 -14.16
C ASN A 152 -4.75 -9.36 -12.82
N CYS A 153 -3.45 -9.69 -12.75
CA CYS A 153 -2.71 -9.51 -11.51
C CYS A 153 -2.49 -8.03 -11.21
N ASP A 154 -2.98 -7.60 -10.06
CA ASP A 154 -2.72 -6.30 -9.47
C ASP A 154 -1.35 -6.37 -8.77
N ILE A 155 -0.35 -5.68 -9.33
CA ILE A 155 1.01 -5.64 -8.80
C ILE A 155 1.04 -4.68 -7.62
N ALA A 156 1.41 -5.20 -6.46
CA ALA A 156 1.31 -4.45 -5.21
C ALA A 156 2.61 -4.43 -4.39
N TYR A 157 3.52 -5.39 -4.59
CA TYR A 157 4.72 -5.52 -3.75
C TYR A 157 5.97 -5.80 -4.57
N CYS A 158 7.12 -5.45 -3.98
CA CYS A 158 8.45 -5.70 -4.52
C CYS A 158 9.39 -6.17 -3.41
N ASP A 159 10.41 -6.98 -3.76
CA ASP A 159 11.51 -7.36 -2.86
C ASP A 159 12.87 -6.87 -3.37
N GLY A 160 12.89 -5.83 -4.22
CA GLY A 160 14.09 -5.30 -4.87
C GLY A 160 14.58 -6.13 -6.07
N THR A 161 14.15 -7.38 -6.19
CA THR A 161 14.53 -8.27 -7.30
C THR A 161 13.34 -8.66 -8.17
N ALA A 162 12.14 -8.65 -7.63
CA ALA A 162 10.92 -9.05 -8.31
C ALA A 162 9.70 -8.26 -7.83
N LEU A 163 8.72 -8.13 -8.73
CA LEU A 163 7.38 -7.65 -8.45
C LEU A 163 6.45 -8.81 -8.12
N TYR A 164 5.49 -8.57 -7.24
CA TYR A 164 4.48 -9.54 -6.83
C TYR A 164 3.08 -8.95 -6.96
N GLY A 165 2.16 -9.77 -7.46
CA GLY A 165 0.77 -9.39 -7.63
C GLY A 165 -0.21 -10.54 -7.49
N ILE A 166 -1.48 -10.21 -7.26
CA ILE A 166 -2.58 -11.18 -7.16
C ILE A 166 -3.68 -10.84 -8.15
N ASP A 167 -4.35 -11.86 -8.66
CA ASP A 167 -5.56 -11.73 -9.46
C ASP A 167 -6.77 -11.62 -8.51
N LYS A 168 -7.27 -10.41 -8.36
CA LYS A 168 -8.45 -10.10 -7.51
C LYS A 168 -9.79 -10.42 -8.20
N THR A 169 -9.78 -10.88 -9.45
CA THR A 169 -11.01 -11.12 -10.21
C THR A 169 -11.60 -12.51 -10.00
N VAL A 170 -10.87 -13.41 -9.34
CA VAL A 170 -11.33 -14.77 -9.03
C VAL A 170 -12.32 -14.79 -7.87
N LEU A 171 -13.16 -15.84 -7.85
CA LEU A 171 -14.10 -16.04 -6.77
C LEU A 171 -13.34 -16.34 -5.46
N PRO A 172 -13.76 -15.79 -4.32
CA PRO A 172 -13.10 -16.02 -3.05
C PRO A 172 -13.05 -17.48 -2.60
N SER A 173 -13.91 -18.37 -3.14
CA SER A 173 -13.89 -19.80 -2.90
C SER A 173 -12.84 -20.58 -3.70
N GLU A 174 -12.14 -19.93 -4.60
CA GLU A 174 -11.12 -20.52 -5.46
C GLU A 174 -9.73 -20.08 -4.99
N ALA A 175 -8.72 -20.90 -5.28
CA ALA A 175 -7.34 -20.51 -5.02
C ALA A 175 -7.01 -19.22 -5.77
N THR A 176 -6.45 -18.25 -5.07
CA THR A 176 -6.12 -16.94 -5.64
C THR A 176 -4.90 -17.03 -6.53
N PRO A 177 -5.01 -16.76 -7.85
CA PRO A 177 -3.85 -16.72 -8.72
C PRO A 177 -2.94 -15.57 -8.34
N ALA A 178 -1.64 -15.81 -8.40
CA ALA A 178 -0.64 -14.81 -8.14
C ALA A 178 0.49 -14.88 -9.16
N CYS A 179 1.27 -13.83 -9.25
CA CYS A 179 2.42 -13.78 -10.14
C CYS A 179 3.64 -13.15 -9.45
N ARG A 180 4.81 -13.54 -9.95
CA ARG A 180 6.10 -12.95 -9.67
C ARG A 180 6.74 -12.55 -10.99
N ILE A 181 7.24 -11.33 -11.10
CA ILE A 181 7.97 -10.83 -12.27
C ILE A 181 9.39 -10.49 -11.83
N ASP A 182 10.37 -11.22 -12.32
CA ASP A 182 11.78 -10.93 -12.08
C ASP A 182 12.20 -9.65 -12.80
N LEU A 183 12.70 -8.67 -12.06
CA LEU A 183 13.02 -7.33 -12.58
C LEU A 183 14.23 -7.31 -13.52
N ALA A 184 15.14 -8.27 -13.41
CA ALA A 184 16.34 -8.32 -14.26
C ALA A 184 16.09 -9.04 -15.59
N SER A 185 15.39 -10.18 -15.54
CA SER A 185 15.14 -11.02 -16.71
C SER A 185 13.78 -10.78 -17.37
N GLY A 186 12.83 -10.19 -16.65
CA GLY A 186 11.42 -10.10 -17.04
C GLY A 186 10.69 -11.44 -17.01
N GLN A 187 11.27 -12.47 -16.39
CA GLN A 187 10.61 -13.75 -16.26
C GLN A 187 9.35 -13.63 -15.40
N LEU A 188 8.23 -14.12 -15.96
CA LEU A 188 6.94 -14.21 -15.27
C LEU A 188 6.73 -15.62 -14.76
N ASP A 189 6.68 -15.76 -13.43
CA ASP A 189 6.31 -16.98 -12.73
C ASP A 189 4.87 -16.85 -12.21
N ARG A 190 4.09 -17.93 -12.32
CA ARG A 190 2.72 -17.98 -11.81
C ARG A 190 2.60 -19.03 -10.74
N PHE A 191 1.84 -18.70 -9.70
CA PHE A 191 1.54 -19.61 -8.60
C PHE A 191 0.11 -19.34 -8.09
N THR A 192 -0.32 -20.12 -7.13
CA THR A 192 -1.63 -19.95 -6.49
C THR A 192 -1.45 -19.83 -4.99
N MET A 193 -2.22 -18.92 -4.40
CA MET A 193 -2.36 -18.74 -2.96
C MET A 193 -3.57 -19.53 -2.44
N LEU A 194 -3.81 -19.48 -1.15
CA LEU A 194 -4.99 -20.11 -0.54
C LEU A 194 -6.29 -19.48 -1.07
N PRO A 195 -7.41 -20.20 -1.00
CA PRO A 195 -8.71 -19.60 -1.32
C PRO A 195 -9.00 -18.38 -0.47
N SER A 196 -9.56 -17.34 -1.09
CA SER A 196 -9.84 -16.03 -0.47
C SER A 196 -8.63 -15.26 0.08
N GLU A 197 -7.42 -15.72 -0.21
CA GLU A 197 -6.23 -15.06 0.32
C GLU A 197 -5.94 -13.75 -0.38
N LEU A 198 -5.62 -12.73 0.42
CA LEU A 198 -5.23 -11.39 -0.02
C LEU A 198 -3.86 -11.03 0.56
N MET A 199 -3.09 -10.28 -0.19
CA MET A 199 -1.89 -9.60 0.28
C MET A 199 -2.30 -8.25 0.91
N LEU A 200 -1.93 -8.02 2.16
CA LEU A 200 -2.30 -6.81 2.92
C LEU A 200 -1.13 -5.85 3.13
N GLY A 201 0.09 -6.36 3.14
CA GLY A 201 1.26 -5.58 3.49
C GLY A 201 2.53 -6.40 3.49
N CYS A 202 3.52 -5.91 4.22
CA CYS A 202 4.78 -6.57 4.47
C CYS A 202 4.95 -6.79 5.98
N TYR A 203 5.57 -7.88 6.36
CA TYR A 203 5.87 -8.20 7.74
C TYR A 203 7.17 -8.99 7.78
N ASP A 204 8.15 -8.49 8.56
CA ASP A 204 9.50 -9.05 8.58
C ASP A 204 10.03 -9.23 7.14
N ASP A 205 10.59 -10.37 6.81
CA ASP A 205 11.11 -10.70 5.48
C ASP A 205 10.06 -11.29 4.53
N GLY A 206 8.75 -11.14 4.80
CA GLY A 206 7.66 -11.74 4.04
C GLY A 206 6.53 -10.78 3.67
N LEU A 207 5.58 -11.29 2.93
CA LEU A 207 4.30 -10.65 2.64
C LEU A 207 3.31 -10.98 3.76
N LEU A 208 2.66 -9.97 4.29
CA LEU A 208 1.52 -10.17 5.17
C LEU A 208 0.32 -10.56 4.33
N THR A 209 -0.22 -11.74 4.59
CA THR A 209 -1.43 -12.23 3.93
C THR A 209 -2.54 -12.49 4.92
N VAL A 210 -3.78 -12.52 4.43
CA VAL A 210 -4.97 -12.90 5.21
C VAL A 210 -5.86 -13.80 4.39
N HIS A 211 -6.43 -14.80 5.03
CA HIS A 211 -7.45 -15.66 4.43
C HIS A 211 -8.54 -16.03 5.43
N TYR A 212 -9.69 -16.50 4.91
CA TYR A 212 -10.78 -16.98 5.75
C TYR A 212 -10.55 -18.46 6.12
N VAL A 213 -10.66 -18.76 7.41
CA VAL A 213 -10.72 -20.12 7.94
C VAL A 213 -12.17 -20.43 8.34
N THR A 214 -12.75 -21.46 7.73
CA THR A 214 -14.12 -21.90 7.94
C THR A 214 -14.18 -23.40 8.11
N ASP A 215 -15.20 -23.92 8.83
CA ASP A 215 -15.39 -25.37 9.06
C ASP A 215 -15.68 -26.17 7.77
N ALA A 216 -16.17 -25.48 6.74
CA ALA A 216 -16.46 -26.05 5.43
C ALA A 216 -15.92 -25.14 4.32
N PRO A 217 -15.64 -25.66 3.12
CA PRO A 217 -15.22 -24.83 1.99
C PRO A 217 -16.19 -23.67 1.74
N LEU A 218 -15.64 -22.49 1.44
CA LEU A 218 -16.44 -21.30 1.16
C LEU A 218 -17.39 -21.55 -0.03
N PRO A 219 -18.67 -21.18 0.10
CA PRO A 219 -19.64 -21.30 -0.98
C PRO A 219 -19.26 -20.40 -2.18
N LYS A 220 -19.71 -20.81 -3.37
CA LYS A 220 -19.46 -20.03 -4.60
C LYS A 220 -20.47 -18.91 -4.84
N ASN A 221 -21.64 -18.95 -4.21
CA ASN A 221 -22.67 -17.94 -4.42
C ASN A 221 -22.62 -16.84 -3.35
N GLY A 222 -23.08 -15.63 -3.72
CA GLY A 222 -22.90 -14.44 -2.90
C GLY A 222 -23.63 -14.45 -1.55
N GLU A 223 -24.84 -15.04 -1.46
CA GLU A 223 -25.61 -15.05 -0.20
C GLU A 223 -25.05 -16.08 0.80
N GLU A 224 -24.80 -17.29 0.32
CA GLU A 224 -24.21 -18.35 1.14
C GLU A 224 -22.77 -18.01 1.54
N TYR A 225 -22.00 -17.40 0.62
CA TYR A 225 -20.67 -16.90 0.92
C TYR A 225 -20.73 -15.84 2.03
N ALA A 226 -21.58 -14.83 1.90
CA ALA A 226 -21.75 -13.78 2.89
C ALA A 226 -22.13 -14.32 4.28
N ALA A 227 -22.96 -15.37 4.32
CA ALA A 227 -23.32 -16.04 5.57
C ALA A 227 -22.12 -16.83 6.17
N ALA A 228 -21.36 -17.53 5.33
CA ALA A 228 -20.24 -18.34 5.77
C ALA A 228 -19.11 -17.48 6.35
N VAL A 229 -18.78 -16.35 5.72
CA VAL A 229 -17.71 -15.47 6.21
C VAL A 229 -18.07 -14.74 7.52
N GLN A 230 -19.36 -14.58 7.84
CA GLN A 230 -19.77 -13.96 9.10
C GLN A 230 -19.32 -14.74 10.34
N SER A 231 -19.15 -16.06 10.21
CA SER A 231 -18.66 -16.93 11.28
C SER A 231 -17.20 -17.36 11.08
N ALA A 232 -16.55 -16.87 10.02
CA ALA A 232 -15.18 -17.22 9.70
C ALA A 232 -14.19 -16.58 10.67
N THR A 233 -13.05 -17.23 10.82
CA THR A 233 -11.84 -16.63 11.41
C THR A 233 -10.97 -16.11 10.27
N LEU A 234 -10.46 -14.90 10.42
CA LEU A 234 -9.38 -14.37 9.60
C LEU A 234 -8.06 -14.87 10.18
N GLU A 235 -7.28 -15.56 9.38
CA GLU A 235 -5.92 -15.94 9.74
C GLU A 235 -4.94 -15.05 9.00
N PHE A 236 -4.02 -14.43 9.75
CA PHE A 236 -2.97 -13.54 9.26
C PHE A 236 -1.64 -14.27 9.27
N ASP A 237 -1.00 -14.36 8.11
CA ASP A 237 0.27 -15.06 7.93
C ASP A 237 1.37 -14.14 7.43
N CYS A 238 2.60 -14.37 7.88
CA CYS A 238 3.79 -13.97 7.14
C CYS A 238 4.09 -15.05 6.12
N TRP A 239 4.06 -14.72 4.87
CA TRP A 239 4.32 -15.64 3.78
C TRP A 239 5.52 -15.18 2.95
N ASP A 240 6.53 -16.04 2.83
CA ASP A 240 7.62 -15.83 1.90
C ASP A 240 7.37 -16.58 0.58
N PRO A 241 6.98 -15.88 -0.49
CA PRO A 241 6.70 -16.51 -1.80
C PRO A 241 7.95 -17.10 -2.45
N ARG A 242 9.17 -16.72 -2.03
CA ARG A 242 10.44 -17.23 -2.56
C ARG A 242 10.72 -18.66 -2.10
N THR A 243 10.32 -18.97 -0.86
CA THR A 243 10.52 -20.28 -0.23
C THR A 243 9.22 -21.07 -0.07
N GLY A 244 8.06 -20.39 -0.17
CA GLY A 244 6.75 -20.94 0.14
C GLY A 244 6.46 -21.10 1.63
N THR A 245 7.37 -20.61 2.50
CA THR A 245 7.22 -20.70 3.96
C THR A 245 6.10 -19.80 4.45
N ARG A 246 5.27 -20.31 5.36
CA ARG A 246 4.22 -19.56 6.04
C ARG A 246 4.37 -19.68 7.55
N THR A 247 4.15 -18.54 8.21
CA THR A 247 4.13 -18.45 9.66
C THR A 247 2.88 -17.72 10.08
N LYS A 248 2.00 -18.38 10.82
CA LYS A 248 0.81 -17.74 11.39
C LYS A 248 1.22 -16.68 12.40
N LEU A 249 0.70 -15.47 12.24
CA LEU A 249 0.96 -14.33 13.10
C LEU A 249 -0.18 -14.05 14.07
N ALA A 250 -1.42 -14.11 13.57
CA ALA A 250 -2.60 -13.77 14.35
C ALA A 250 -3.84 -14.46 13.78
N GLU A 251 -4.91 -14.49 14.58
CA GLU A 251 -6.25 -14.85 14.12
C GLU A 251 -7.28 -13.91 14.72
N ARG A 252 -8.32 -13.62 13.96
CA ARG A 252 -9.42 -12.74 14.37
C ARG A 252 -10.75 -13.25 13.86
N LEU A 253 -11.80 -13.18 14.67
CA LEU A 253 -13.16 -13.41 14.18
C LEU A 253 -13.52 -12.32 13.18
N TYR A 254 -13.95 -12.68 11.98
CA TYR A 254 -14.37 -11.74 10.96
C TYR A 254 -15.56 -10.90 11.43
N ASN A 255 -16.54 -11.54 12.02
CA ASN A 255 -17.70 -10.89 12.62
C ASN A 255 -18.15 -11.70 13.83
N SER A 256 -18.27 -11.08 14.97
CA SER A 256 -18.85 -11.74 16.13
C SER A 256 -20.34 -11.41 16.23
N THR A 257 -21.07 -12.21 16.98
CA THR A 257 -22.48 -11.93 17.35
C THR A 257 -22.64 -10.60 18.07
N ASP A 258 -21.54 -10.05 18.60
CA ASP A 258 -21.46 -8.74 19.24
C ASP A 258 -21.26 -7.60 18.23
N ALA A 259 -21.40 -7.89 16.93
CA ALA A 259 -21.21 -6.96 15.83
C ALA A 259 -19.81 -6.31 15.81
N ARG A 260 -18.78 -7.00 16.30
CA ARG A 260 -17.40 -6.58 16.17
C ARG A 260 -16.96 -6.76 14.74
N PHE A 261 -16.50 -5.68 14.15
CA PHE A 261 -15.75 -5.70 12.90
C PHE A 261 -14.32 -5.32 13.25
N SER A 262 -13.41 -6.26 13.14
CA SER A 262 -11.99 -6.02 13.35
C SER A 262 -11.33 -5.81 11.99
N GLY A 263 -10.92 -4.57 11.72
CA GLY A 263 -10.21 -4.22 10.50
C GLY A 263 -8.69 -4.20 10.74
N TYR A 264 -7.93 -4.93 9.93
CA TYR A 264 -6.48 -4.73 9.86
C TYR A 264 -6.20 -3.36 9.25
N ASP A 265 -5.38 -2.56 9.92
CA ASP A 265 -5.04 -1.21 9.50
C ASP A 265 -3.55 -1.01 9.19
N GLY A 266 -2.69 -1.91 9.62
CA GLY A 266 -1.29 -1.82 9.27
C GLY A 266 -0.34 -2.64 10.14
N THR A 267 0.94 -2.61 9.79
CA THR A 267 2.06 -3.12 10.58
C THR A 267 3.03 -1.99 10.91
N ALA A 268 3.62 -2.01 12.09
CA ALA A 268 4.75 -1.18 12.47
C ALA A 268 5.50 -1.89 13.59
N ASN A 269 6.86 -1.81 13.59
CA ASN A 269 7.71 -2.40 14.63
C ASN A 269 7.36 -3.87 14.89
N ASP A 270 7.20 -4.67 13.83
CA ASP A 270 6.86 -6.10 13.87
C ASP A 270 5.56 -6.42 14.62
N LYS A 271 4.63 -5.46 14.67
CA LYS A 271 3.31 -5.62 15.29
C LYS A 271 2.20 -5.36 14.29
N LEU A 272 1.06 -6.02 14.52
CA LEU A 272 -0.15 -5.84 13.74
C LEU A 272 -1.11 -4.91 14.48
N TYR A 273 -1.67 -3.94 13.76
CA TYR A 273 -2.62 -2.96 14.30
C TYR A 273 -4.01 -3.20 13.73
N PHE A 274 -5.01 -3.23 14.61
CA PHE A 274 -6.40 -3.48 14.27
C PHE A 274 -7.29 -2.38 14.83
N VAL A 275 -8.20 -1.86 14.03
CA VAL A 275 -9.29 -1.00 14.51
C VAL A 275 -10.54 -1.83 14.65
N ASP A 276 -11.04 -1.92 15.87
CA ASP A 276 -12.25 -2.64 16.20
C ASP A 276 -13.43 -1.65 16.25
N TYR A 277 -14.49 -1.95 15.50
CA TYR A 277 -15.73 -1.21 15.46
C TYR A 277 -16.73 -1.90 16.41
N LEU A 278 -17.04 -1.27 17.52
CA LEU A 278 -17.90 -1.82 18.57
C LEU A 278 -19.24 -1.06 18.59
N PRO A 279 -20.30 -1.56 17.95
CA PRO A 279 -21.61 -0.96 18.06
C PRO A 279 -22.08 -0.87 19.51
N GLN A 280 -22.62 0.29 19.87
CA GLN A 280 -23.23 0.57 21.16
C GLN A 280 -24.72 0.89 20.98
N ASN A 281 -25.52 0.78 22.03
CA ASN A 281 -26.91 1.26 22.05
C ASN A 281 -27.72 0.86 20.81
N ASP A 282 -27.91 -0.44 20.57
CA ASP A 282 -28.66 -0.98 19.44
C ASP A 282 -28.09 -0.60 18.05
N GLY A 283 -26.79 -0.31 17.99
CA GLY A 283 -26.09 0.01 16.76
C GLY A 283 -26.24 1.47 16.30
N THR A 284 -26.72 2.35 17.15
CA THR A 284 -26.82 3.79 16.86
C THR A 284 -25.50 4.53 17.03
N ASP A 285 -24.65 4.04 17.94
CA ASP A 285 -23.33 4.59 18.20
C ASP A 285 -22.26 3.54 17.93
N ILE A 286 -21.09 3.96 17.46
CA ILE A 286 -19.94 3.08 17.25
C ILE A 286 -18.80 3.57 18.14
N LYS A 287 -18.30 2.67 18.96
CA LYS A 287 -17.05 2.87 19.68
C LYS A 287 -15.91 2.27 18.85
N LEU A 288 -14.83 3.01 18.71
CA LEU A 288 -13.60 2.53 18.10
C LEU A 288 -12.59 2.14 19.18
N SER A 289 -11.84 1.09 18.94
CA SER A 289 -10.67 0.77 19.74
C SER A 289 -9.51 0.35 18.85
N LEU A 290 -8.30 0.74 19.23
CA LEU A 290 -7.07 0.30 18.61
C LEU A 290 -6.49 -0.86 19.40
N THR A 291 -6.35 -2.00 18.74
CA THR A 291 -5.76 -3.20 19.32
C THR A 291 -4.45 -3.52 18.60
N VAL A 292 -3.43 -3.85 19.36
CA VAL A 292 -2.11 -4.23 18.86
C VAL A 292 -1.84 -5.68 19.18
N VAL A 293 -1.44 -6.45 18.18
CA VAL A 293 -0.99 -7.83 18.32
C VAL A 293 0.52 -7.85 18.12
N ASP A 294 1.22 -8.43 19.07
CA ASP A 294 2.65 -8.77 18.99
C ASP A 294 2.77 -10.27 18.71
N PRO A 295 3.05 -10.68 17.44
CA PRO A 295 3.11 -12.09 17.09
C PRO A 295 4.28 -12.81 17.76
N ALA A 296 5.41 -12.14 17.96
CA ALA A 296 6.60 -12.74 18.57
C ALA A 296 6.38 -13.08 20.05
N MET A 297 5.59 -12.26 20.75
CA MET A 297 5.24 -12.47 22.16
C MET A 297 3.93 -13.24 22.33
N GLY A 298 3.14 -13.39 21.27
CA GLY A 298 1.79 -13.97 21.33
C GLY A 298 0.84 -13.16 22.21
N THR A 299 1.01 -11.83 22.28
CA THR A 299 0.23 -10.95 23.14
C THR A 299 -0.66 -10.03 22.31
N GLU A 300 -1.79 -9.67 22.89
CA GLU A 300 -2.72 -8.67 22.36
C GLU A 300 -2.95 -7.60 23.41
N GLU A 301 -2.82 -6.34 23.00
CA GLU A 301 -3.00 -5.19 23.87
C GLU A 301 -3.95 -4.19 23.23
N LYS A 302 -4.89 -3.68 24.03
CA LYS A 302 -5.73 -2.57 23.63
C LYS A 302 -5.04 -1.26 23.99
N MET A 303 -4.60 -0.50 22.98
CA MET A 303 -3.91 0.77 23.20
C MET A 303 -4.87 1.88 23.60
N TRP A 304 -6.09 1.90 23.06
CA TRP A 304 -7.16 2.83 23.50
C TRP A 304 -8.54 2.34 23.10
N ASP A 305 -9.56 2.86 23.79
CA ASP A 305 -10.94 2.42 23.78
C ASP A 305 -11.91 3.35 23.10
N THR A 306 -11.55 4.62 22.91
CA THR A 306 -12.42 5.66 22.39
C THR A 306 -11.59 6.66 21.64
N TRP A 307 -12.02 7.01 20.43
CA TRP A 307 -11.44 8.13 19.73
C TRP A 307 -11.73 9.43 20.52
N PRO A 308 -10.77 10.37 20.65
CA PRO A 308 -10.94 11.58 21.46
C PRO A 308 -12.10 12.47 21.04
N ASP A 309 -12.47 12.43 19.78
CA ASP A 309 -13.62 13.12 19.22
C ASP A 309 -14.59 12.11 18.61
N GLU A 310 -15.88 12.20 18.85
CA GLU A 310 -16.95 11.29 18.39
C GLU A 310 -17.07 11.16 16.85
N HIS A 311 -15.96 10.92 16.14
CA HIS A 311 -15.93 10.95 14.68
C HIS A 311 -15.86 9.56 14.07
N PHE A 312 -16.75 9.30 13.13
CA PHE A 312 -16.78 8.11 12.29
C PHE A 312 -15.74 8.21 11.17
N GLY A 313 -15.08 7.10 10.84
CA GLY A 313 -14.27 6.97 9.64
C GLY A 313 -12.77 7.14 9.84
N LEU A 314 -12.24 6.62 10.94
CA LEU A 314 -10.81 6.50 11.13
C LEU A 314 -10.24 5.45 10.17
N SER A 315 -9.18 5.80 9.46
CA SER A 315 -8.30 4.83 8.83
C SER A 315 -6.86 5.06 9.29
N ILE A 316 -6.15 3.99 9.61
CA ILE A 316 -4.72 4.04 9.90
C ILE A 316 -4.00 3.94 8.54
N GLY A 317 -4.18 4.95 7.70
CA GLY A 317 -3.83 4.87 6.29
C GLY A 317 -2.40 5.25 5.94
N GLN A 318 -1.65 5.89 6.82
CA GLN A 318 -0.29 6.34 6.50
C GLN A 318 0.68 5.91 7.59
N ARG A 319 1.48 4.89 7.27
CA ARG A 319 2.74 4.70 7.95
C ARG A 319 3.73 5.72 7.43
N ILE A 320 4.34 6.47 8.32
CA ILE A 320 5.56 7.18 7.96
C ILE A 320 6.66 6.14 8.02
N LEU A 321 6.99 5.58 6.89
CA LEU A 321 8.16 4.70 6.77
C LEU A 321 9.39 5.60 6.69
N PRO A 322 10.35 5.47 7.61
CA PRO A 322 11.53 6.33 7.64
C PRO A 322 12.34 6.22 6.35
N VAL A 323 12.59 5.01 5.89
CA VAL A 323 13.32 4.72 4.65
C VAL A 323 12.64 3.52 4.00
N HIS A 324 12.77 3.42 2.69
CA HIS A 324 12.24 2.30 1.93
C HIS A 324 12.71 0.95 2.48
N GLY A 325 11.77 0.06 2.80
CA GLY A 325 12.04 -1.24 3.41
C GLY A 325 12.23 -1.25 4.93
N ASP A 326 12.43 -0.12 5.59
CA ASP A 326 12.45 -0.03 7.05
C ASP A 326 11.03 0.10 7.57
N GLN A 327 10.58 -0.89 8.36
CA GLN A 327 9.27 -0.90 8.99
C GLN A 327 9.29 -0.36 10.42
N SER A 328 10.47 0.03 10.93
CA SER A 328 10.59 0.65 12.23
C SER A 328 10.08 2.09 12.19
N THR A 329 9.25 2.46 13.14
CA THR A 329 8.76 3.83 13.28
C THR A 329 8.38 4.14 14.71
N ARG A 330 8.61 5.37 15.13
CA ARG A 330 8.08 5.88 16.40
C ARG A 330 6.63 6.37 16.24
N TRP A 331 6.25 6.78 15.03
CA TRP A 331 4.98 7.45 14.80
C TRP A 331 4.06 6.61 13.94
N LEU A 332 2.86 6.34 14.45
CA LEU A 332 1.78 5.72 13.68
C LEU A 332 0.87 6.83 13.14
N GLY A 333 0.83 6.99 11.83
CA GLY A 333 -0.04 7.94 11.17
C GLY A 333 -1.48 7.42 11.09
N MET A 334 -2.44 8.26 11.43
CA MET A 334 -3.88 8.00 11.34
C MET A 334 -4.55 9.16 10.64
N CYS A 335 -5.55 8.90 9.81
CA CYS A 335 -6.25 9.95 9.11
C CYS A 335 -7.76 9.86 9.38
N TYR A 336 -8.32 10.96 9.86
CA TYR A 336 -9.76 11.15 9.83
C TYR A 336 -10.15 11.79 8.51
N SER A 337 -11.05 11.16 7.78
CA SER A 337 -11.61 11.74 6.57
C SER A 337 -13.14 11.75 6.63
N ASN A 338 -13.73 12.88 6.27
CA ASN A 338 -15.17 13.04 6.15
C ASN A 338 -15.50 13.48 4.71
N SER A 339 -15.95 12.53 3.90
CA SER A 339 -16.27 12.77 2.50
C SER A 339 -17.40 13.79 2.29
N GLY A 340 -18.31 13.94 3.25
CA GLY A 340 -19.42 14.91 3.19
C GLY A 340 -18.97 16.35 3.39
N THR A 341 -17.86 16.57 4.07
CA THR A 341 -17.29 17.90 4.36
C THR A 341 -15.94 18.14 3.70
N ASN A 342 -15.42 17.18 2.95
CA ASN A 342 -14.04 17.19 2.41
C ASN A 342 -12.97 17.49 3.48
N ARG A 343 -13.24 17.10 4.71
CA ARG A 343 -12.33 17.33 5.82
C ARG A 343 -11.39 16.14 5.95
N GLU A 344 -10.12 16.42 6.02
CA GLU A 344 -9.05 15.42 6.20
C GLU A 344 -8.13 15.91 7.33
N ILE A 345 -8.03 15.14 8.40
CA ILE A 345 -7.24 15.51 9.57
C ILE A 345 -6.30 14.36 9.90
N PRO A 346 -4.99 14.53 9.70
CA PRO A 346 -4.01 13.57 10.12
C PRO A 346 -3.74 13.69 11.62
N TYR A 347 -3.66 12.55 12.28
CA TYR A 347 -3.22 12.37 13.65
C TYR A 347 -2.00 11.46 13.67
N PHE A 348 -1.16 11.64 14.67
CA PHE A 348 -0.04 10.75 14.90
C PHE A 348 -0.04 10.25 16.34
N MET A 349 0.07 8.94 16.50
CA MET A 349 0.32 8.31 17.77
C MET A 349 1.81 8.10 17.95
N ASP A 350 2.35 8.56 19.06
CA ASP A 350 3.68 8.22 19.52
C ASP A 350 3.64 6.80 20.12
N LEU A 351 4.27 5.84 19.45
CA LEU A 351 4.26 4.43 19.86
C LEU A 351 5.07 4.17 21.15
N GLU A 352 5.93 5.12 21.58
CA GLU A 352 6.66 5.01 22.82
C GLU A 352 5.82 5.45 24.03
N THR A 353 4.97 6.46 23.85
CA THR A 353 4.20 7.06 24.93
C THR A 353 2.69 6.79 24.87
N GLY A 354 2.17 6.37 23.71
CA GLY A 354 0.75 6.23 23.45
C GLY A 354 0.01 7.57 23.26
N GLU A 355 0.73 8.70 23.22
CA GLU A 355 0.11 10.03 23.05
C GLU A 355 -0.31 10.22 21.60
N ILE A 356 -1.54 10.73 21.39
CA ILE A 356 -2.11 11.03 20.06
C ILE A 356 -2.14 12.54 19.87
N LYS A 357 -1.62 13.01 18.72
CA LYS A 357 -1.55 14.43 18.38
C LYS A 357 -2.14 14.69 16.98
N GLU A 358 -2.92 15.76 16.88
CA GLU A 358 -3.47 16.26 15.63
C GLU A 358 -2.45 17.15 14.91
N VAL A 359 -2.34 17.02 13.58
CA VAL A 359 -1.68 18.02 12.74
C VAL A 359 -2.64 19.18 12.54
N THR A 360 -2.30 20.35 13.07
CA THR A 360 -3.18 21.53 13.05
C THR A 360 -2.93 22.48 11.89
N GLN A 361 -1.76 22.40 11.25
CA GLN A 361 -1.39 23.26 10.13
C GLN A 361 -2.20 22.91 8.89
N LYS A 362 -2.68 23.94 8.20
CA LYS A 362 -3.50 23.79 6.99
C LYS A 362 -2.64 23.87 5.74
N ARG A 363 -3.04 23.17 4.68
CA ARG A 363 -2.50 23.37 3.34
C ARG A 363 -3.00 24.71 2.79
N GLU A 364 -2.12 25.40 2.10
CA GLU A 364 -2.48 26.57 1.32
C GLU A 364 -3.11 26.19 -0.03
N GLY A 365 -3.88 27.10 -0.62
CA GLY A 365 -4.44 26.97 -1.96
C GLY A 365 -5.75 26.18 -2.06
N LEU A 366 -6.21 25.53 -0.98
CA LEU A 366 -7.46 24.78 -0.94
C LEU A 366 -8.62 25.59 -0.39
N SER A 367 -9.81 25.45 -0.99
CA SER A 367 -11.04 26.10 -0.52
C SER A 367 -11.70 25.40 0.68
N TYR A 368 -11.23 24.20 1.04
CA TYR A 368 -11.74 23.36 2.12
C TYR A 368 -10.67 23.04 3.16
N ASP A 369 -11.11 22.60 4.34
CA ASP A 369 -10.22 22.38 5.48
C ASP A 369 -9.42 21.07 5.32
N ARG A 370 -8.21 21.18 4.80
CA ARG A 370 -7.22 20.09 4.77
C ARG A 370 -5.95 20.50 5.51
N ARG A 371 -5.42 19.55 6.24
CA ARG A 371 -4.15 19.70 6.95
C ARG A 371 -2.98 19.36 6.03
N VAL A 372 -1.78 19.83 6.42
CA VAL A 372 -0.55 19.37 5.76
C VAL A 372 -0.45 17.85 5.84
N THR A 373 0.08 17.22 4.79
CA THR A 373 0.25 15.78 4.70
C THR A 373 1.72 15.43 4.82
N VAL A 374 2.04 14.42 5.61
CA VAL A 374 3.38 13.85 5.66
C VAL A 374 3.53 12.89 4.49
N LEU A 375 4.55 13.08 3.66
CA LEU A 375 4.82 12.30 2.46
C LEU A 375 5.88 11.22 2.71
N ALA A 376 6.94 11.57 3.47
CA ALA A 376 8.08 10.70 3.70
C ALA A 376 8.91 11.16 4.90
N GLN A 377 9.88 10.37 5.31
CA GLN A 377 10.87 10.71 6.31
C GLN A 377 12.27 10.68 5.69
N ALA A 378 13.08 11.69 6.00
CA ALA A 378 14.49 11.77 5.63
C ALA A 378 15.36 10.95 6.61
N ASN A 379 16.59 10.59 6.20
CA ASN A 379 17.57 9.89 7.05
C ASN A 379 17.94 10.66 8.32
N ASP A 380 17.80 11.98 8.33
CA ASP A 380 18.05 12.82 9.49
C ASP A 380 16.84 12.94 10.44
N GLY A 381 15.77 12.21 10.18
CA GLY A 381 14.55 12.15 10.98
C GLY A 381 13.52 13.23 10.66
N ARG A 382 13.81 14.20 9.79
CA ARG A 382 12.83 15.20 9.36
C ARG A 382 11.77 14.56 8.46
N TRP A 383 10.57 15.09 8.53
CA TRP A 383 9.48 14.72 7.64
C TRP A 383 9.41 15.66 6.44
N LEU A 384 9.25 15.08 5.25
CA LEU A 384 8.81 15.79 4.06
C LEU A 384 7.29 15.93 4.15
N ILE A 385 6.81 17.17 4.12
CA ILE A 385 5.38 17.49 4.19
C ILE A 385 4.92 18.22 2.94
N GLU A 386 3.66 18.02 2.55
CA GLU A 386 2.98 18.82 1.55
C GLU A 386 2.28 20.00 2.24
N THR A 387 2.70 21.23 1.90
CA THR A 387 2.24 22.46 2.55
C THR A 387 1.19 23.22 1.74
N ALA A 388 1.20 23.08 0.43
CA ALA A 388 0.26 23.72 -0.48
C ALA A 388 -0.16 22.80 -1.62
N ALA A 389 -1.44 22.84 -1.98
CA ALA A 389 -2.01 22.08 -3.09
C ALA A 389 -3.17 22.87 -3.73
N ASP A 390 -3.48 22.59 -4.99
CA ASP A 390 -4.70 23.07 -5.64
C ASP A 390 -5.88 22.09 -5.45
N GLU A 391 -7.06 22.48 -5.94
CA GLU A 391 -8.26 21.65 -5.87
C GLU A 391 -8.18 20.38 -6.73
N GLN A 392 -7.30 20.33 -7.71
CA GLN A 392 -6.99 19.17 -8.53
C GLN A 392 -6.01 18.22 -7.81
N ARG A 393 -5.60 18.57 -6.58
CA ARG A 393 -4.62 17.85 -5.75
C ARG A 393 -3.20 17.87 -6.32
N SER A 394 -2.86 18.87 -7.13
CA SER A 394 -1.48 19.10 -7.54
C SER A 394 -0.71 19.66 -6.35
N CYS A 395 0.43 19.06 -6.03
CA CYS A 395 1.31 19.53 -4.98
C CYS A 395 2.03 20.83 -5.44
N LEU A 396 1.77 21.94 -4.76
CA LEU A 396 2.31 23.26 -5.08
C LEU A 396 3.40 23.69 -4.11
N GLY A 397 3.51 23.02 -2.96
CA GLY A 397 4.51 23.36 -1.96
C GLY A 397 4.85 22.16 -1.07
N MET A 398 6.14 22.03 -0.80
CA MET A 398 6.68 21.03 0.14
C MET A 398 7.65 21.69 1.10
N ALA A 399 7.86 21.07 2.26
CA ALA A 399 8.84 21.51 3.24
C ALA A 399 9.39 20.33 4.05
N LEU A 400 10.52 20.54 4.72
CA LEU A 400 11.11 19.63 5.70
C LEU A 400 10.92 20.20 7.10
N ILE A 401 10.45 19.37 8.02
CA ILE A 401 10.20 19.74 9.43
C ILE A 401 10.46 18.54 10.34
N THR A 402 10.82 18.76 11.59
CA THR A 402 10.87 17.65 12.54
C THR A 402 9.47 17.25 13.01
N PRO A 403 9.24 15.96 13.33
CA PRO A 403 7.96 15.48 13.87
C PRO A 403 7.48 16.30 15.06
N GLU A 404 8.37 16.59 16.01
CA GLU A 404 8.06 17.32 17.23
C GLU A 404 7.61 18.76 16.94
N GLN A 405 8.26 19.45 15.99
CA GLN A 405 7.86 20.80 15.58
C GLN A 405 6.48 20.80 14.91
N LEU A 406 6.27 19.85 13.95
CA LEU A 406 4.98 19.75 13.28
C LEU A 406 3.84 19.49 14.28
N LEU A 407 4.03 18.50 15.16
CA LEU A 407 3.02 18.11 16.14
C LEU A 407 2.84 19.11 17.28
N ALA A 408 3.79 20.05 17.46
CA ALA A 408 3.64 21.22 18.33
C ALA A 408 2.93 22.40 17.64
N GLY A 409 2.51 22.27 16.38
CA GLY A 409 1.84 23.33 15.62
C GLY A 409 2.78 24.36 14.99
N SER A 410 4.08 24.06 14.92
CA SER A 410 5.05 24.99 14.29
C SER A 410 4.86 25.05 12.77
N THR A 411 5.12 26.21 12.22
CA THR A 411 5.26 26.47 10.78
C THR A 411 6.70 26.90 10.41
N ASP A 412 7.63 26.72 11.35
CA ASP A 412 9.05 26.98 11.13
C ASP A 412 9.68 25.74 10.46
N TRP A 413 9.46 25.63 9.18
CA TRP A 413 9.96 24.55 8.33
C TRP A 413 10.92 25.05 7.27
N GLN A 414 11.74 24.17 6.72
CA GLN A 414 12.59 24.43 5.58
C GLN A 414 11.81 24.18 4.29
N GLU A 415 11.46 25.22 3.57
CA GLU A 415 10.77 25.11 2.28
C GLU A 415 11.62 24.40 1.24
N ILE A 416 10.98 23.58 0.41
CA ILE A 416 11.56 23.00 -0.79
C ILE A 416 11.36 23.98 -1.95
N THR A 417 12.44 24.32 -2.64
CA THR A 417 12.33 25.05 -3.91
C THR A 417 11.73 24.11 -4.94
N MET A 418 10.45 24.31 -5.23
CA MET A 418 9.67 23.45 -6.15
C MET A 418 10.12 23.68 -7.59
N TRP A 419 10.12 22.61 -8.37
CA TRP A 419 10.26 22.71 -9.82
C TRP A 419 9.10 23.52 -10.42
N GLN A 420 9.45 24.46 -11.31
CA GLN A 420 8.49 25.29 -12.02
C GLN A 420 8.39 24.78 -13.45
N GLY A 421 7.29 24.08 -13.77
CA GLY A 421 7.01 23.47 -15.07
C GLY A 421 6.83 24.41 -16.23
#